data_acd07171b5c190afd9f47f89346fa0fc
#
_entry.id   acd07171b5c190afd9f47f89346fa0fc
#
_cell.length_a   1.000
_cell.length_b   1.000
_cell.length_c   1.000
_cell.angle_alpha   90.00
_cell.angle_beta   90.00
_cell.angle_gamma   90.00
#
_symmetry.space_group_name_H-M   'P 1'
#
loop_
_entity.id
_entity.type
_entity.pdbx_description
1 polymer ?
#
loop_
_entity_poly.entity_id
_entity_poly.type
_entity_poly.pdbx_seq_one_letter_code
_entity_poly.pdbx_strand_id
1 'polypeptide(L)'
;MNPVTPVETSFVSRGTRCAAWYLTTPSDALTGERGRPCVVMAHGFGATRDSGLLPFAQRFAAAGCDVLLFDYRGFGTSDGTRDPGLAQDVHHLRHRADYHAAIAHARTLPGVDRERIVLWGSSYSGGHVVPVAARDGQVAAVISQGAAMDGIGALWAVVRNAGPGALLALTGHGLRDVAGTLLGRPPHRIGVFGPPGSTAAITAPDAEAGYSSITGPSFRNTLRARGALRIPANRPVTAARRLRAPMLVVVAARDSIAPPAAARRAAARAGAGAEVLELGCGHFDIYTGAPFERSVAAQVSFLTRTLRADPAAG
;
A
#
# COMPACT_ATOMS: atom_id res chain seq x y z
N MET A 1 -0.38 24.14 -12.78
CA MET A 1 -1.39 23.25 -13.39
C MET A 1 -2.45 22.99 -12.34
N ASN A 2 -3.72 23.02 -12.71
CA ASN A 2 -4.79 22.63 -11.78
C ASN A 2 -4.63 21.15 -11.42
N PRO A 3 -4.89 20.77 -10.16
CA PRO A 3 -4.80 19.37 -9.74
C PRO A 3 -5.82 18.51 -10.52
N VAL A 4 -5.39 17.31 -10.94
CA VAL A 4 -6.26 16.36 -11.64
C VAL A 4 -7.33 15.88 -10.67
N THR A 5 -8.60 16.03 -11.05
CA THR A 5 -9.73 15.61 -10.22
C THR A 5 -9.98 14.10 -10.43
N PRO A 6 -10.07 13.31 -9.37
CA PRO A 6 -10.41 11.89 -9.47
C PRO A 6 -11.86 11.68 -9.88
N VAL A 7 -12.09 10.68 -10.72
CA VAL A 7 -13.43 10.19 -11.08
C VAL A 7 -13.70 8.90 -10.32
N GLU A 8 -14.88 8.78 -9.70
CA GLU A 8 -15.30 7.55 -9.02
C GLU A 8 -15.45 6.42 -10.03
N THR A 9 -14.85 5.28 -9.71
CA THR A 9 -14.96 4.04 -10.47
C THR A 9 -14.95 2.84 -9.53
N SER A 10 -15.02 1.63 -10.06
CA SER A 10 -14.93 0.42 -9.27
C SER A 10 -14.57 -0.79 -10.12
N PHE A 11 -14.08 -1.83 -9.48
CA PHE A 11 -13.88 -3.14 -10.08
C PHE A 11 -14.32 -4.26 -9.13
N VAL A 12 -14.46 -5.47 -9.64
CA VAL A 12 -14.87 -6.62 -8.84
C VAL A 12 -13.66 -7.49 -8.48
N SER A 13 -13.48 -7.76 -7.19
CA SER A 13 -12.51 -8.72 -6.68
C SER A 13 -13.21 -9.84 -5.91
N ARG A 14 -13.13 -11.07 -6.42
CA ARG A 14 -13.75 -12.23 -5.76
C ARG A 14 -15.23 -12.02 -5.41
N GLY A 15 -16.00 -11.44 -6.32
CA GLY A 15 -17.44 -11.17 -6.15
C GLY A 15 -17.77 -9.95 -5.30
N THR A 16 -16.79 -9.18 -4.81
CA THR A 16 -16.99 -7.98 -4.01
C THR A 16 -16.52 -6.75 -4.81
N ARG A 17 -17.33 -5.69 -4.86
CA ARG A 17 -16.97 -4.42 -5.49
C ARG A 17 -15.91 -3.70 -4.65
N CYS A 18 -14.79 -3.36 -5.28
CA CYS A 18 -13.76 -2.48 -4.75
C CYS A 18 -13.97 -1.09 -5.35
N ALA A 19 -14.19 -0.08 -4.50
CA ALA A 19 -14.28 1.30 -4.92
C ALA A 19 -12.90 1.85 -5.29
N ALA A 20 -12.85 2.69 -6.31
CA ALA A 20 -11.60 3.28 -6.77
C ALA A 20 -11.81 4.70 -7.28
N TRP A 21 -10.74 5.46 -7.31
CA TRP A 21 -10.60 6.70 -8.04
C TRP A 21 -9.76 6.45 -9.29
N TYR A 22 -10.22 6.98 -10.40
CA TYR A 22 -9.45 6.99 -11.63
C TYR A 22 -9.08 8.43 -11.99
N LEU A 23 -7.80 8.68 -12.19
CA LEU A 23 -7.27 9.95 -12.66
C LEU A 23 -6.69 9.73 -14.05
N THR A 24 -7.31 10.35 -15.05
CA THR A 24 -6.75 10.37 -16.41
C THR A 24 -5.67 11.44 -16.47
N THR A 25 -4.51 11.10 -17.02
CA THR A 25 -3.45 12.08 -17.19
C THR A 25 -3.84 13.18 -18.18
N PRO A 26 -3.53 14.45 -17.90
CA PRO A 26 -3.67 15.56 -18.85
C PRO A 26 -2.45 15.71 -19.78
N SER A 27 -1.44 14.84 -19.65
CA SER A 27 -0.13 14.98 -20.30
C SER A 27 0.16 13.76 -21.19
N ASP A 28 0.62 14.03 -22.41
CA ASP A 28 1.05 13.02 -23.36
C ASP A 28 2.55 12.63 -23.21
N ALA A 29 3.23 13.14 -22.18
CA ALA A 29 4.68 12.97 -21.98
C ALA A 29 5.15 11.50 -21.94
N LEU A 30 4.26 10.58 -21.55
CA LEU A 30 4.52 9.13 -21.51
C LEU A 30 3.55 8.34 -22.41
N THR A 31 2.77 9.00 -23.25
CA THR A 31 1.89 8.33 -24.21
C THR A 31 2.73 7.65 -25.29
N GLY A 32 2.49 6.37 -25.52
CA GLY A 32 3.09 5.59 -26.60
C GLY A 32 2.01 5.13 -27.57
N GLU A 33 2.43 4.40 -28.64
CA GLU A 33 1.51 3.89 -29.66
C GLU A 33 0.36 3.04 -29.11
N ARG A 34 0.62 2.29 -28.03
CA ARG A 34 -0.38 1.42 -27.36
C ARG A 34 -1.20 2.11 -26.27
N GLY A 35 -0.95 3.39 -26.02
CA GLY A 35 -1.67 4.15 -25.01
C GLY A 35 -0.76 4.68 -23.88
N ARG A 36 -1.35 4.97 -22.73
CA ARG A 36 -0.72 5.59 -21.57
C ARG A 36 -0.36 4.54 -20.52
N PRO A 37 0.73 4.71 -19.74
CA PRO A 37 0.99 3.89 -18.57
C PRO A 37 -0.06 4.15 -17.48
N CYS A 38 -0.32 3.14 -16.63
CA CYS A 38 -1.25 3.27 -15.52
C CYS A 38 -0.61 2.82 -14.21
N VAL A 39 -0.68 3.69 -13.18
CA VAL A 39 -0.22 3.39 -11.82
C VAL A 39 -1.38 2.86 -10.99
N VAL A 40 -1.30 1.62 -10.53
CA VAL A 40 -2.28 0.99 -9.62
C VAL A 40 -1.82 1.18 -8.19
N MET A 41 -2.63 1.87 -7.37
CA MET A 41 -2.30 2.31 -6.02
C MET A 41 -3.29 1.80 -4.98
N ALA A 42 -2.81 1.47 -3.79
CA ALA A 42 -3.67 1.20 -2.63
C ALA A 42 -3.04 1.65 -1.32
N HIS A 43 -3.89 1.74 -0.30
CA HIS A 43 -3.56 2.24 1.03
C HIS A 43 -2.79 1.26 1.93
N GLY A 44 -2.21 1.80 3.01
CA GLY A 44 -1.51 1.04 4.04
C GLY A 44 -2.43 0.30 5.01
N PHE A 45 -1.87 -0.07 6.16
CA PHE A 45 -2.53 -0.88 7.18
C PHE A 45 -3.76 -0.18 7.77
N GLY A 46 -4.94 -0.78 7.59
CA GLY A 46 -6.20 -0.27 8.14
C GLY A 46 -6.67 1.09 7.58
N ALA A 47 -5.95 1.69 6.66
CA ALA A 47 -6.24 2.99 6.05
C ALA A 47 -7.30 2.89 4.94
N THR A 48 -7.45 3.95 4.16
CA THR A 48 -8.37 4.08 3.01
C THR A 48 -7.71 4.88 1.89
N ARG A 49 -8.25 4.84 0.67
CA ARG A 49 -7.68 5.55 -0.50
C ARG A 49 -7.56 7.06 -0.29
N ASP A 50 -8.43 7.65 0.53
CA ASP A 50 -8.43 9.08 0.89
C ASP A 50 -7.45 9.43 2.03
N SER A 51 -6.67 8.44 2.51
CA SER A 51 -5.67 8.64 3.57
C SER A 51 -4.31 9.05 2.99
N GLY A 52 -4.16 10.32 2.63
CA GLY A 52 -2.89 10.94 2.21
C GLY A 52 -2.34 10.48 0.85
N LEU A 53 -3.10 9.72 0.04
CA LEU A 53 -2.59 9.14 -1.21
C LEU A 53 -2.89 9.98 -2.45
N LEU A 54 -3.94 10.78 -2.42
CA LEU A 54 -4.36 11.60 -3.57
C LEU A 54 -3.26 12.55 -4.07
N PRO A 55 -2.46 13.22 -3.22
CA PRO A 55 -1.36 14.07 -3.70
C PRO A 55 -0.33 13.30 -4.55
N PHE A 56 0.02 12.06 -4.20
CA PHE A 56 0.89 11.22 -5.02
C PHE A 56 0.23 10.88 -6.37
N ALA A 57 -1.03 10.46 -6.35
CA ALA A 57 -1.79 10.14 -7.55
C ALA A 57 -1.85 11.32 -8.54
N GLN A 58 -2.07 12.53 -8.03
CA GLN A 58 -2.09 13.77 -8.83
C GLN A 58 -0.74 14.09 -9.46
N ARG A 59 0.38 13.85 -8.74
CA ARG A 59 1.74 14.04 -9.28
C ARG A 59 2.05 13.03 -10.39
N PHE A 60 1.62 11.76 -10.23
CA PHE A 60 1.79 10.74 -11.28
C PHE A 60 0.92 11.05 -12.49
N ALA A 61 -0.32 11.51 -12.28
CA ALA A 61 -1.18 11.94 -13.38
C ALA A 61 -0.57 13.13 -14.13
N ALA A 62 -0.06 14.14 -13.42
CA ALA A 62 0.61 15.29 -14.04
C ALA A 62 1.89 14.89 -14.82
N ALA A 63 2.53 13.78 -14.45
CA ALA A 63 3.74 13.27 -15.10
C ALA A 63 3.47 12.40 -16.34
N GLY A 64 2.22 12.11 -16.70
CA GLY A 64 1.87 11.35 -17.90
C GLY A 64 1.38 9.92 -17.63
N CYS A 65 1.05 9.56 -16.40
CA CYS A 65 0.46 8.27 -16.05
C CYS A 65 -1.02 8.41 -15.71
N ASP A 66 -1.86 7.54 -16.23
CA ASP A 66 -3.17 7.33 -15.62
C ASP A 66 -3.00 6.71 -14.23
N VAL A 67 -3.94 6.92 -13.31
CA VAL A 67 -3.84 6.37 -11.95
C VAL A 67 -5.15 5.70 -11.55
N LEU A 68 -5.07 4.46 -11.06
CA LEU A 68 -6.16 3.74 -10.40
C LEU A 68 -5.84 3.56 -8.92
N LEU A 69 -6.46 4.36 -8.05
CA LEU A 69 -6.29 4.35 -6.61
C LEU A 69 -7.51 3.75 -5.94
N PHE A 70 -7.37 2.63 -5.22
CA PHE A 70 -8.52 1.85 -4.74
C PHE A 70 -8.53 1.55 -3.23
N ASP A 71 -9.73 1.28 -2.71
CA ASP A 71 -9.96 0.70 -1.39
C ASP A 71 -10.03 -0.82 -1.48
N TYR A 72 -9.35 -1.54 -0.58
CA TYR A 72 -9.53 -2.98 -0.43
C TYR A 72 -10.97 -3.33 -0.04
N ARG A 73 -11.40 -4.57 -0.31
CA ARG A 73 -12.67 -5.11 0.17
C ARG A 73 -12.81 -4.93 1.68
N GLY A 74 -13.96 -4.44 2.12
CA GLY A 74 -14.25 -4.21 3.53
C GLY A 74 -13.64 -2.93 4.11
N PHE A 75 -13.02 -2.08 3.29
CA PHE A 75 -12.46 -0.79 3.67
C PHE A 75 -13.06 0.37 2.88
N GLY A 76 -12.99 1.57 3.44
CA GLY A 76 -13.42 2.80 2.79
C GLY A 76 -14.85 2.74 2.29
N THR A 77 -15.03 2.98 0.99
CA THR A 77 -16.32 2.91 0.29
C THR A 77 -16.49 1.66 -0.57
N SER A 78 -15.58 0.68 -0.46
CA SER A 78 -15.74 -0.65 -1.04
C SER A 78 -16.85 -1.44 -0.35
N ASP A 79 -17.43 -2.42 -1.07
CA ASP A 79 -18.39 -3.33 -0.48
C ASP A 79 -17.75 -4.24 0.57
N GLY A 80 -18.57 -4.86 1.41
CA GLY A 80 -18.11 -5.68 2.52
C GLY A 80 -17.85 -4.91 3.81
N THR A 81 -18.03 -3.59 3.85
CA THR A 81 -17.86 -2.78 5.07
C THR A 81 -18.88 -3.07 6.16
N ARG A 82 -19.98 -3.75 5.81
CA ARG A 82 -21.00 -4.25 6.74
C ARG A 82 -20.96 -5.78 6.91
N ASP A 83 -20.19 -6.49 6.08
CA ASP A 83 -20.03 -7.93 6.17
C ASP A 83 -19.14 -8.29 7.37
N PRO A 84 -19.62 -9.08 8.34
CA PRO A 84 -18.82 -9.50 9.50
C PRO A 84 -17.52 -10.24 9.11
N GLY A 85 -17.47 -10.87 7.94
CA GLY A 85 -16.30 -11.60 7.44
C GLY A 85 -15.25 -10.73 6.74
N LEU A 86 -15.64 -9.53 6.26
CA LEU A 86 -14.81 -8.65 5.45
C LEU A 86 -14.51 -7.31 6.12
N ALA A 87 -15.50 -6.75 6.85
CA ALA A 87 -15.42 -5.40 7.40
C ALA A 87 -14.18 -5.18 8.28
N GLN A 88 -13.28 -4.29 7.83
CA GLN A 88 -12.06 -3.92 8.53
C GLN A 88 -11.16 -5.15 8.87
N ASP A 89 -11.13 -6.18 8.01
CA ASP A 89 -10.31 -7.38 8.20
C ASP A 89 -8.98 -7.25 7.43
N VAL A 90 -7.91 -6.87 8.11
CA VAL A 90 -6.57 -6.81 7.51
C VAL A 90 -6.08 -8.23 7.23
N HIS A 91 -6.06 -8.57 5.94
CA HIS A 91 -5.68 -9.90 5.46
C HIS A 91 -4.81 -9.82 4.21
N HIS A 92 -3.50 -9.98 4.37
CA HIS A 92 -2.51 -9.76 3.30
C HIS A 92 -2.80 -10.53 2.00
N LEU A 93 -3.31 -11.77 2.07
CA LEU A 93 -3.63 -12.54 0.87
C LEU A 93 -4.87 -11.99 0.15
N ARG A 94 -5.88 -11.47 0.89
CA ARG A 94 -7.05 -10.80 0.30
C ARG A 94 -6.65 -9.49 -0.37
N HIS A 95 -5.84 -8.66 0.30
CA HIS A 95 -5.34 -7.41 -0.26
C HIS A 95 -4.52 -7.62 -1.53
N ARG A 96 -3.68 -8.66 -1.57
CA ARG A 96 -2.94 -9.03 -2.80
C ARG A 96 -3.87 -9.51 -3.91
N ALA A 97 -4.94 -10.24 -3.58
CA ALA A 97 -5.95 -10.63 -4.57
C ALA A 97 -6.70 -9.42 -5.13
N ASP A 98 -6.96 -8.39 -4.29
CA ASP A 98 -7.57 -7.13 -4.74
C ASP A 98 -6.63 -6.36 -5.67
N TYR A 99 -5.32 -6.34 -5.39
CA TYR A 99 -4.33 -5.79 -6.34
C TYR A 99 -4.35 -6.52 -7.69
N HIS A 100 -4.40 -7.86 -7.71
CA HIS A 100 -4.48 -8.60 -8.98
C HIS A 100 -5.75 -8.27 -9.76
N ALA A 101 -6.88 -8.10 -9.08
CA ALA A 101 -8.13 -7.66 -9.72
C ALA A 101 -8.04 -6.23 -10.24
N ALA A 102 -7.40 -5.32 -9.49
CA ALA A 102 -7.14 -3.95 -9.91
C ALA A 102 -6.23 -3.87 -11.15
N ILE A 103 -5.18 -4.69 -11.21
CA ILE A 103 -4.28 -4.81 -12.38
C ILE A 103 -5.07 -5.29 -13.60
N ALA A 104 -5.88 -6.36 -13.43
CA ALA A 104 -6.71 -6.87 -14.52
C ALA A 104 -7.70 -5.82 -15.04
N HIS A 105 -8.32 -5.06 -14.13
CA HIS A 105 -9.21 -3.95 -14.48
C HIS A 105 -8.45 -2.81 -15.18
N ALA A 106 -7.30 -2.37 -14.65
CA ALA A 106 -6.49 -1.32 -15.27
C ALA A 106 -6.11 -1.65 -16.73
N ARG A 107 -5.81 -2.92 -17.01
CA ARG A 107 -5.52 -3.42 -18.37
C ARG A 107 -6.72 -3.36 -19.33
N THR A 108 -7.94 -3.14 -18.83
CA THR A 108 -9.15 -3.00 -19.67
C THR A 108 -9.59 -1.55 -19.87
N LEU A 109 -8.96 -0.61 -19.18
CA LEU A 109 -9.33 0.81 -19.25
C LEU A 109 -8.97 1.41 -20.63
N PRO A 110 -9.86 2.22 -21.22
CA PRO A 110 -9.63 2.84 -22.52
C PRO A 110 -8.35 3.70 -22.55
N GLY A 111 -7.51 3.49 -23.55
CA GLY A 111 -6.28 4.24 -23.74
C GLY A 111 -5.14 3.90 -22.78
N VAL A 112 -5.29 2.88 -21.93
CA VAL A 112 -4.22 2.35 -21.08
C VAL A 112 -3.42 1.29 -21.86
N ASP A 113 -2.10 1.43 -21.85
CA ASP A 113 -1.18 0.41 -22.34
C ASP A 113 -1.10 -0.75 -21.32
N ARG A 114 -1.59 -1.91 -21.71
CA ARG A 114 -1.68 -3.11 -20.87
C ARG A 114 -0.34 -3.62 -20.35
N GLU A 115 0.76 -3.31 -21.04
CA GLU A 115 2.11 -3.73 -20.69
C GLU A 115 2.81 -2.71 -19.79
N ARG A 116 2.30 -1.47 -19.71
CA ARG A 116 2.87 -0.41 -18.87
C ARG A 116 2.07 -0.17 -17.61
N ILE A 117 1.73 -1.24 -16.88
CA ILE A 117 1.11 -1.16 -15.57
C ILE A 117 2.21 -1.05 -14.51
N VAL A 118 2.12 -0.05 -13.65
CA VAL A 118 3.00 0.17 -12.50
C VAL A 118 2.26 -0.14 -11.21
N LEU A 119 2.92 -0.79 -10.26
CA LEU A 119 2.38 -0.96 -8.92
C LEU A 119 3.00 0.03 -7.96
N TRP A 120 2.16 0.73 -7.24
CA TRP A 120 2.56 1.62 -6.17
C TRP A 120 1.92 1.21 -4.85
N GLY A 121 2.68 1.23 -3.78
CA GLY A 121 2.16 1.00 -2.44
C GLY A 121 2.99 1.71 -1.38
N SER A 122 2.31 2.11 -0.30
CA SER A 122 2.95 2.72 0.86
C SER A 122 2.64 1.93 2.12
N SER A 123 3.61 1.82 3.03
CA SER A 123 3.47 1.10 4.30
C SER A 123 3.12 -0.38 4.05
N TYR A 124 1.97 -0.85 4.52
CA TYR A 124 1.53 -2.24 4.36
C TYR A 124 1.34 -2.63 2.90
N SER A 125 0.75 -1.73 2.09
CA SER A 125 0.63 -1.95 0.64
C SER A 125 1.97 -1.87 -0.08
N GLY A 126 2.92 -1.08 0.42
CA GLY A 126 4.31 -1.06 -0.06
C GLY A 126 4.97 -2.42 0.04
N GLY A 127 4.61 -3.21 1.07
CA GLY A 127 4.97 -4.62 1.13
C GLY A 127 4.22 -5.48 0.10
N HIS A 128 2.92 -5.24 -0.11
CA HIS A 128 2.09 -6.09 -0.99
C HIS A 128 2.49 -6.03 -2.45
N VAL A 129 2.90 -4.86 -2.96
CA VAL A 129 3.25 -4.70 -4.38
C VAL A 129 4.38 -5.62 -4.83
N VAL A 130 5.31 -6.00 -3.94
CA VAL A 130 6.44 -6.88 -4.28
C VAL A 130 5.99 -8.30 -4.63
N PRO A 131 5.27 -9.06 -3.76
CA PRO A 131 4.79 -10.39 -4.13
C PRO A 131 3.71 -10.36 -5.21
N VAL A 132 2.94 -9.27 -5.34
CA VAL A 132 1.95 -9.10 -6.42
C VAL A 132 2.68 -9.00 -7.76
N ALA A 133 3.67 -8.11 -7.89
CA ALA A 133 4.45 -7.95 -9.10
C ALA A 133 5.24 -9.22 -9.47
N ALA A 134 5.87 -9.85 -8.46
CA ALA A 134 6.61 -11.11 -8.68
C ALA A 134 5.72 -12.25 -9.18
N ARG A 135 4.42 -12.23 -8.87
CA ARG A 135 3.44 -13.23 -9.35
C ARG A 135 2.84 -12.84 -10.70
N ASP A 136 2.55 -11.56 -10.93
CA ASP A 136 2.01 -11.07 -12.19
C ASP A 136 3.03 -11.25 -13.32
N GLY A 137 4.27 -10.88 -13.09
CA GLY A 137 5.40 -11.06 -14.02
C GLY A 137 5.41 -10.13 -15.22
N GLN A 138 4.36 -9.30 -15.42
CA GLN A 138 4.15 -8.44 -16.58
C GLN A 138 4.00 -6.95 -16.20
N VAL A 139 4.13 -6.59 -14.92
CA VAL A 139 4.11 -5.19 -14.52
C VAL A 139 5.40 -4.50 -14.95
N ALA A 140 5.30 -3.26 -15.43
CA ALA A 140 6.41 -2.50 -15.95
C ALA A 140 7.36 -1.99 -14.86
N ALA A 141 6.84 -1.63 -13.69
CA ALA A 141 7.64 -1.12 -12.58
C ALA A 141 6.93 -1.28 -11.24
N VAL A 142 7.69 -1.15 -10.15
CA VAL A 142 7.19 -1.19 -8.77
C VAL A 142 7.73 -0.01 -7.98
N ILE A 143 6.86 0.69 -7.26
CA ILE A 143 7.26 1.69 -6.26
C ILE A 143 6.76 1.23 -4.90
N SER A 144 7.69 1.09 -3.97
CA SER A 144 7.45 0.60 -2.61
C SER A 144 7.94 1.62 -1.60
N GLN A 145 7.02 2.34 -0.94
CA GLN A 145 7.32 3.46 -0.05
C GLN A 145 7.06 3.10 1.42
N GLY A 146 8.01 3.41 2.34
CA GLY A 146 7.88 3.20 3.78
C GLY A 146 7.38 1.80 4.15
N ALA A 147 7.90 0.77 3.49
CA ALA A 147 7.20 -0.49 3.30
C ALA A 147 7.35 -1.48 4.45
N ALA A 148 6.22 -2.08 4.87
CA ALA A 148 6.17 -3.22 5.78
C ALA A 148 6.61 -4.52 5.07
N MET A 149 7.92 -4.72 4.95
CA MET A 149 8.52 -5.81 4.17
C MET A 149 8.65 -7.14 4.92
N ASP A 150 8.59 -7.14 6.25
CA ASP A 150 8.76 -8.36 7.06
C ASP A 150 7.89 -8.31 8.32
N GLY A 151 6.87 -9.17 8.37
CA GLY A 151 5.96 -9.26 9.51
C GLY A 151 6.63 -9.69 10.81
N ILE A 152 7.71 -10.47 10.75
CA ILE A 152 8.49 -10.81 11.95
C ILE A 152 9.20 -9.55 12.47
N GLY A 153 9.77 -8.74 11.56
CA GLY A 153 10.36 -7.45 11.93
C GLY A 153 9.33 -6.49 12.53
N ALA A 154 8.08 -6.52 12.03
CA ALA A 154 7.00 -5.72 12.61
C ALA A 154 6.64 -6.14 14.05
N LEU A 155 6.65 -7.45 14.36
CA LEU A 155 6.47 -7.92 15.76
C LEU A 155 7.57 -7.41 16.68
N TRP A 156 8.82 -7.43 16.22
CA TRP A 156 9.93 -6.85 16.98
C TRP A 156 9.78 -5.34 17.20
N ALA A 157 9.20 -4.62 16.22
CA ALA A 157 8.89 -3.20 16.40
C ALA A 157 7.82 -3.00 17.50
N VAL A 158 6.78 -3.83 17.56
CA VAL A 158 5.78 -3.81 18.65
C VAL A 158 6.44 -4.05 20.01
N VAL A 159 7.28 -5.09 20.11
CA VAL A 159 7.99 -5.38 21.38
C VAL A 159 8.91 -4.23 21.80
N ARG A 160 9.62 -3.64 20.86
CA ARG A 160 10.53 -2.50 21.12
C ARG A 160 9.78 -1.24 21.56
N ASN A 161 8.62 -0.95 20.93
CA ASN A 161 7.88 0.29 21.17
C ASN A 161 6.95 0.20 22.40
N ALA A 162 6.38 -0.99 22.69
CA ALA A 162 5.34 -1.17 23.70
C ALA A 162 5.57 -2.36 24.64
N GLY A 163 6.71 -3.04 24.52
CA GLY A 163 7.08 -4.20 25.33
C GLY A 163 6.41 -5.52 24.91
N PRO A 164 6.87 -6.66 25.44
CA PRO A 164 6.35 -7.99 25.12
C PRO A 164 4.89 -8.17 25.56
N GLY A 165 4.45 -7.47 26.61
CA GLY A 165 3.05 -7.48 27.07
C GLY A 165 2.06 -7.00 26.01
N ALA A 166 2.44 -6.01 25.20
CA ALA A 166 1.61 -5.52 24.10
C ALA A 166 1.42 -6.60 23.00
N LEU A 167 2.46 -7.35 22.68
CA LEU A 167 2.36 -8.47 21.74
C LEU A 167 1.45 -9.58 22.28
N LEU A 168 1.55 -9.91 23.56
CA LEU A 168 0.68 -10.90 24.20
C LEU A 168 -0.80 -10.42 24.19
N ALA A 169 -1.04 -9.14 24.49
CA ALA A 169 -2.38 -8.55 24.46
C ALA A 169 -2.97 -8.60 23.04
N LEU A 170 -2.22 -8.18 22.01
CA LEU A 170 -2.65 -8.26 20.60
C LEU A 170 -2.96 -9.71 20.18
N THR A 171 -2.15 -10.67 20.62
CA THR A 171 -2.39 -12.11 20.37
C THR A 171 -3.66 -12.56 21.04
N GLY A 172 -3.88 -12.20 22.31
CA GLY A 172 -5.10 -12.52 23.08
C GLY A 172 -6.37 -11.94 22.42
N HIS A 173 -6.33 -10.67 21.98
CA HIS A 173 -7.44 -10.06 21.25
C HIS A 173 -7.70 -10.78 19.92
N GLY A 174 -6.65 -11.16 19.19
CA GLY A 174 -6.78 -11.91 17.96
C GLY A 174 -7.42 -13.29 18.16
N LEU A 175 -6.98 -14.04 19.16
CA LEU A 175 -7.55 -15.34 19.53
C LEU A 175 -9.01 -15.21 19.99
N ARG A 176 -9.34 -14.17 20.76
CA ARG A 176 -10.73 -13.86 21.17
C ARG A 176 -11.64 -13.63 19.97
N ASP A 177 -11.16 -12.90 18.91
CA ASP A 177 -11.94 -12.71 17.68
C ASP A 177 -12.14 -14.02 16.92
N VAL A 178 -11.14 -14.88 16.86
CA VAL A 178 -11.26 -16.21 16.22
C VAL A 178 -12.26 -17.07 16.98
N ALA A 179 -12.09 -17.24 18.29
CA ALA A 179 -12.97 -18.05 19.12
C ALA A 179 -14.41 -17.50 19.11
N GLY A 180 -14.59 -16.18 19.21
CA GLY A 180 -15.90 -15.55 19.13
C GLY A 180 -16.64 -15.87 17.85
N THR A 181 -15.94 -15.86 16.70
CA THR A 181 -16.55 -16.21 15.39
C THR A 181 -16.97 -17.68 15.33
N LEU A 182 -16.18 -18.60 15.88
CA LEU A 182 -16.56 -20.04 15.95
C LEU A 182 -17.82 -20.25 16.82
N LEU A 183 -18.05 -19.36 17.78
CA LEU A 183 -19.22 -19.34 18.67
C LEU A 183 -20.38 -18.48 18.14
N GLY A 184 -20.33 -18.04 16.87
CA GLY A 184 -21.36 -17.19 16.27
C GLY A 184 -21.44 -15.76 16.84
N ARG A 185 -20.45 -15.30 17.60
CA ARG A 185 -20.42 -13.97 18.20
C ARG A 185 -19.98 -12.92 17.19
N PRO A 186 -20.37 -11.64 17.38
CA PRO A 186 -19.88 -10.52 16.57
C PRO A 186 -18.34 -10.44 16.59
N PRO A 187 -17.72 -9.92 15.50
CA PRO A 187 -16.27 -9.75 15.45
C PRO A 187 -15.72 -8.92 16.60
N HIS A 188 -14.69 -9.42 17.27
CA HIS A 188 -13.95 -8.64 18.24
C HIS A 188 -13.00 -7.66 17.52
N ARG A 189 -13.05 -6.38 17.90
CA ARG A 189 -12.34 -5.30 17.22
C ARG A 189 -11.35 -4.62 18.15
N ILE A 190 -10.29 -4.06 17.55
CA ILE A 190 -9.27 -3.21 18.21
C ILE A 190 -9.07 -1.95 17.37
N GLY A 191 -8.40 -0.94 17.89
CA GLY A 191 -8.01 0.23 17.11
C GLY A 191 -6.99 -0.12 16.02
N VAL A 192 -6.97 0.63 14.92
CA VAL A 192 -5.87 0.61 13.95
C VAL A 192 -4.64 1.19 14.62
N PHE A 193 -4.77 2.38 15.18
CA PHE A 193 -3.74 3.08 15.95
C PHE A 193 -4.31 3.64 17.26
N GLY A 194 -3.42 3.97 18.17
CA GLY A 194 -3.74 4.63 19.44
C GLY A 194 -2.47 4.95 20.19
N PRO A 195 -2.60 5.67 21.34
CA PRO A 195 -1.46 6.01 22.18
C PRO A 195 -0.77 4.76 22.73
N PRO A 196 0.51 4.88 23.15
CA PRO A 196 1.21 3.79 23.83
C PRO A 196 0.41 3.20 24.98
N GLY A 197 0.31 1.86 25.04
CA GLY A 197 -0.46 1.14 26.04
C GLY A 197 -1.95 0.96 25.73
N SER A 198 -2.48 1.55 24.66
CA SER A 198 -3.88 1.34 24.23
C SER A 198 -4.08 0.00 23.53
N THR A 199 -5.34 -0.42 23.42
CA THR A 199 -5.74 -1.61 22.64
C THR A 199 -5.85 -1.25 21.16
N ALA A 200 -4.70 -1.10 20.51
CA ALA A 200 -4.60 -0.82 19.08
C ALA A 200 -3.48 -1.66 18.44
N ALA A 201 -3.54 -1.83 17.14
CA ALA A 201 -2.53 -2.61 16.41
C ALA A 201 -1.19 -1.86 16.30
N ILE A 202 -1.22 -0.54 16.19
CA ILE A 202 -0.06 0.33 16.06
C ILE A 202 -0.09 1.36 17.19
N THR A 203 0.87 1.25 18.10
CA THR A 203 0.98 2.10 19.31
C THR A 203 2.38 2.72 19.42
N ALA A 204 3.06 2.92 18.28
CA ALA A 204 4.31 3.67 18.23
C ALA A 204 4.06 5.12 18.70
N PRO A 205 5.05 5.79 19.31
CA PRO A 205 4.84 7.13 19.87
C PRO A 205 4.34 8.19 18.90
N ASP A 206 4.69 8.04 17.60
CA ASP A 206 4.28 8.92 16.50
C ASP A 206 3.02 8.45 15.75
N ALA A 207 2.45 7.30 16.11
CA ALA A 207 1.36 6.68 15.36
C ALA A 207 0.07 7.52 15.37
N GLU A 208 -0.36 8.01 16.52
CA GLU A 208 -1.61 8.75 16.66
C GLU A 208 -1.59 10.07 15.89
N ALA A 209 -0.55 10.87 16.08
CA ALA A 209 -0.36 12.13 15.36
C ALA A 209 -0.20 11.89 13.86
N GLY A 210 0.59 10.88 13.49
CA GLY A 210 0.86 10.54 12.10
C GLY A 210 -0.37 10.07 11.35
N TYR A 211 -1.13 9.10 11.87
CA TYR A 211 -2.39 8.68 11.24
C TYR A 211 -3.39 9.83 11.16
N SER A 212 -3.56 10.60 12.25
CA SER A 212 -4.49 11.73 12.28
C SER A 212 -4.17 12.79 11.22
N SER A 213 -2.91 12.95 10.84
CA SER A 213 -2.49 13.91 9.82
C SER A 213 -2.83 13.48 8.39
N ILE A 214 -3.06 12.18 8.14
CA ILE A 214 -3.26 11.66 6.78
C ILE A 214 -4.64 11.03 6.57
N THR A 215 -5.38 10.67 7.63
CA THR A 215 -6.67 9.97 7.49
C THR A 215 -7.73 10.85 6.86
N GLY A 216 -8.45 10.28 5.88
CA GLY A 216 -9.57 10.93 5.21
C GLY A 216 -10.92 10.56 5.83
N PRO A 217 -12.02 11.13 5.31
CA PRO A 217 -13.37 10.98 5.89
C PRO A 217 -13.93 9.55 5.82
N SER A 218 -13.43 8.68 4.95
CA SER A 218 -13.87 7.28 4.88
C SER A 218 -13.14 6.36 5.86
N PHE A 219 -12.11 6.85 6.52
CA PHE A 219 -11.32 6.09 7.48
C PHE A 219 -12.13 5.75 8.76
N ARG A 220 -11.89 4.56 9.29
CA ARG A 220 -12.44 4.10 10.56
C ARG A 220 -11.32 3.55 11.43
N ASN A 221 -11.06 4.15 12.58
CA ASN A 221 -10.04 3.68 13.52
C ASN A 221 -10.48 2.39 14.25
N THR A 222 -10.74 1.36 13.47
CA THR A 222 -11.10 0.02 13.97
C THR A 222 -10.70 -1.05 12.99
N LEU A 223 -10.31 -2.22 13.48
CA LEU A 223 -10.06 -3.41 12.66
C LEU A 223 -10.42 -4.70 13.41
N ARG A 224 -10.62 -5.78 12.69
CA ARG A 224 -10.79 -7.10 13.30
C ARG A 224 -9.49 -7.55 13.96
N ALA A 225 -9.57 -7.91 15.23
CA ALA A 225 -8.39 -8.22 16.04
C ALA A 225 -7.56 -9.41 15.48
N ARG A 226 -8.21 -10.37 14.82
CA ARG A 226 -7.52 -11.52 14.18
C ARG A 226 -6.53 -11.12 13.09
N GLY A 227 -6.65 -9.90 12.53
CA GLY A 227 -5.68 -9.36 11.59
C GLY A 227 -4.26 -9.36 12.16
N ALA A 228 -4.11 -9.08 13.45
CA ALA A 228 -2.82 -9.09 14.14
C ALA A 228 -2.13 -10.46 14.10
N LEU A 229 -2.87 -11.56 14.17
CA LEU A 229 -2.31 -12.92 14.12
C LEU A 229 -1.71 -13.27 12.75
N ARG A 230 -2.05 -12.53 11.70
CA ARG A 230 -1.58 -12.76 10.33
C ARG A 230 -0.34 -11.96 9.97
N ILE A 231 0.03 -10.97 10.80
CA ILE A 231 1.18 -10.10 10.54
C ILE A 231 2.47 -10.89 10.35
N PRO A 232 2.84 -11.88 11.22
CA PRO A 232 4.11 -12.62 11.09
C PRO A 232 4.22 -13.39 9.78
N ALA A 233 3.10 -13.88 9.23
CA ALA A 233 3.06 -14.60 7.96
C ALA A 233 3.22 -13.70 6.73
N ASN A 234 3.05 -12.38 6.89
CA ASN A 234 3.21 -11.42 5.80
C ASN A 234 4.69 -11.02 5.66
N ARG A 235 5.42 -11.73 4.79
CA ARG A 235 6.86 -11.53 4.57
C ARG A 235 7.19 -11.19 3.10
N PRO A 236 6.83 -10.01 2.62
CA PRO A 236 7.08 -9.56 1.23
C PRO A 236 8.55 -9.67 0.81
N VAL A 237 9.48 -9.42 1.73
CA VAL A 237 10.92 -9.52 1.52
C VAL A 237 11.37 -10.86 0.91
N THR A 238 10.62 -11.95 1.12
CA THR A 238 10.93 -13.27 0.56
C THR A 238 10.63 -13.37 -0.93
N ALA A 239 9.71 -12.55 -1.44
CA ALA A 239 9.34 -12.53 -2.84
C ALA A 239 10.26 -11.65 -3.70
N ALA A 240 11.00 -10.72 -3.09
CA ALA A 240 11.82 -9.72 -3.78
C ALA A 240 12.81 -10.33 -4.78
N ARG A 241 13.43 -11.48 -4.45
CA ARG A 241 14.34 -12.21 -5.36
C ARG A 241 13.70 -12.74 -6.66
N ARG A 242 12.36 -12.76 -6.73
CA ARG A 242 11.61 -13.22 -7.91
C ARG A 242 11.04 -12.05 -8.71
N LEU A 243 11.29 -10.82 -8.26
CA LEU A 243 10.85 -9.63 -8.96
C LEU A 243 11.67 -9.47 -10.26
N ARG A 244 10.97 -9.29 -11.37
CA ARG A 244 11.58 -9.04 -12.68
C ARG A 244 11.53 -7.57 -13.08
N ALA A 245 10.48 -6.88 -12.62
CA ALA A 245 10.29 -5.46 -12.89
C ALA A 245 11.29 -4.60 -12.10
N PRO A 246 11.78 -3.49 -12.67
CA PRO A 246 12.53 -2.49 -11.91
C PRO A 246 11.71 -1.99 -10.72
N MET A 247 12.40 -1.73 -9.59
CA MET A 247 11.76 -1.33 -8.35
C MET A 247 12.44 -0.12 -7.72
N LEU A 248 11.65 0.90 -7.34
CA LEU A 248 12.10 1.95 -6.45
C LEU A 248 11.62 1.67 -5.03
N VAL A 249 12.54 1.62 -4.07
CA VAL A 249 12.26 1.49 -2.64
C VAL A 249 12.55 2.82 -1.96
N VAL A 250 11.49 3.47 -1.45
CA VAL A 250 11.63 4.68 -0.63
C VAL A 250 11.65 4.27 0.84
N VAL A 251 12.76 4.54 1.51
CA VAL A 251 13.02 4.16 2.90
C VAL A 251 12.93 5.40 3.80
N ALA A 252 12.01 5.40 4.75
CA ALA A 252 12.02 6.34 5.87
C ALA A 252 13.04 5.84 6.91
N ALA A 253 14.18 6.50 7.02
CA ALA A 253 15.32 5.95 7.79
C ALA A 253 15.07 5.90 9.31
N ARG A 254 14.14 6.72 9.82
CA ARG A 254 13.72 6.77 11.24
C ARG A 254 12.33 6.16 11.47
N ASP A 255 11.88 5.28 10.59
CA ASP A 255 10.57 4.62 10.69
C ASP A 255 10.48 3.75 11.97
N SER A 256 9.53 4.08 12.82
CA SER A 256 9.24 3.38 14.08
C SER A 256 8.28 2.20 13.91
N ILE A 257 7.57 2.11 12.75
CA ILE A 257 6.46 1.19 12.50
C ILE A 257 6.88 0.09 11.53
N ALA A 258 7.40 0.46 10.36
CA ALA A 258 7.86 -0.46 9.32
C ALA A 258 9.40 -0.49 9.29
N PRO A 259 10.06 -1.51 9.88
CA PRO A 259 11.51 -1.49 10.06
C PRO A 259 12.30 -1.25 8.76
N PRO A 260 13.09 -0.15 8.66
CA PRO A 260 13.81 0.22 7.43
C PRO A 260 14.76 -0.86 6.92
N ALA A 261 15.36 -1.62 7.85
CA ALA A 261 16.26 -2.73 7.52
C ALA A 261 15.59 -3.81 6.66
N ALA A 262 14.27 -4.04 6.82
CA ALA A 262 13.54 -4.99 6.01
C ALA A 262 13.34 -4.48 4.57
N ALA A 263 13.11 -3.19 4.40
CA ALA A 263 13.00 -2.55 3.08
C ALA A 263 14.36 -2.58 2.34
N ARG A 264 15.46 -2.26 3.01
CA ARG A 264 16.82 -2.39 2.45
C ARG A 264 17.14 -3.83 2.03
N ARG A 265 16.78 -4.82 2.88
CA ARG A 265 16.95 -6.24 2.52
C ARG A 265 16.09 -6.65 1.31
N ALA A 266 14.90 -6.08 1.14
CA ALA A 266 14.09 -6.34 -0.03
C ALA A 266 14.73 -5.79 -1.30
N ALA A 267 15.23 -4.56 -1.28
CA ALA A 267 15.99 -3.96 -2.38
C ALA A 267 17.22 -4.80 -2.75
N ALA A 268 18.03 -5.17 -1.76
CA ALA A 268 19.21 -6.01 -2.00
C ALA A 268 18.86 -7.38 -2.62
N ARG A 269 17.72 -7.96 -2.26
CA ARG A 269 17.24 -9.23 -2.82
C ARG A 269 16.66 -9.11 -4.23
N ALA A 270 16.13 -7.96 -4.59
CA ALA A 270 15.68 -7.67 -5.95
C ALA A 270 16.86 -7.44 -6.91
N GLY A 271 18.05 -7.16 -6.37
CA GLY A 271 19.29 -7.05 -7.14
C GLY A 271 19.40 -5.74 -7.92
N ALA A 272 20.09 -5.79 -9.06
CA ALA A 272 20.44 -4.60 -9.86
C ALA A 272 19.24 -3.82 -10.41
N GLY A 273 18.06 -4.42 -10.45
CA GLY A 273 16.81 -3.74 -10.84
C GLY A 273 16.17 -2.88 -9.73
N ALA A 274 16.76 -2.79 -8.53
CA ALA A 274 16.25 -2.03 -7.42
C ALA A 274 17.07 -0.77 -7.15
N GLU A 275 16.37 0.38 -7.16
CA GLU A 275 16.89 1.67 -6.69
C GLU A 275 16.39 1.92 -5.25
N VAL A 276 17.23 2.58 -4.42
CA VAL A 276 16.87 2.94 -3.05
C VAL A 276 16.99 4.45 -2.86
N LEU A 277 15.90 5.08 -2.40
CA LEU A 277 15.91 6.44 -1.90
C LEU A 277 15.78 6.40 -0.38
N GLU A 278 16.77 6.91 0.34
CA GLU A 278 16.69 7.08 1.79
C GLU A 278 16.33 8.53 2.16
N LEU A 279 15.32 8.65 3.03
CA LEU A 279 14.89 9.92 3.60
C LEU A 279 15.10 9.88 5.12
N GLY A 280 15.78 10.88 5.67
CA GLY A 280 16.04 11.02 7.10
C GLY A 280 14.79 11.43 7.90
N CYS A 281 13.67 10.72 7.75
CA CYS A 281 12.36 11.05 8.30
C CYS A 281 11.69 9.83 8.95
N GLY A 282 10.59 10.03 9.68
CA GLY A 282 9.72 8.99 10.26
C GLY A 282 8.71 8.46 9.25
N HIS A 283 7.87 7.52 9.71
CA HIS A 283 6.92 6.79 8.87
C HIS A 283 5.91 7.70 8.16
N PHE A 284 5.36 8.68 8.86
CA PHE A 284 4.30 9.56 8.34
C PHE A 284 4.84 10.82 7.68
N ASP A 285 6.08 11.22 7.95
CA ASP A 285 6.67 12.43 7.37
C ASP A 285 6.72 12.38 5.84
N ILE A 286 6.83 11.17 5.25
CA ILE A 286 6.86 10.99 3.78
C ILE A 286 5.57 11.38 3.07
N TYR A 287 4.48 11.64 3.80
CA TYR A 287 3.20 12.05 3.21
C TYR A 287 3.04 13.57 3.14
N THR A 288 3.89 14.34 3.81
CA THR A 288 3.74 15.79 3.93
C THR A 288 5.07 16.53 3.85
N GLY A 289 5.03 17.82 3.54
CA GLY A 289 6.19 18.72 3.58
C GLY A 289 7.37 18.30 2.68
N ALA A 290 8.57 18.66 3.09
CA ALA A 290 9.79 18.42 2.29
C ALA A 290 10.10 16.93 2.04
N PRO A 291 9.87 15.98 2.97
CA PRO A 291 10.03 14.56 2.69
C PRO A 291 9.07 14.04 1.59
N PHE A 292 7.82 14.51 1.57
CA PHE A 292 6.86 14.21 0.49
C PHE A 292 7.39 14.70 -0.85
N GLU A 293 7.81 15.97 -0.95
CA GLU A 293 8.28 16.54 -2.21
C GLU A 293 9.52 15.80 -2.74
N ARG A 294 10.47 15.47 -1.87
CA ARG A 294 11.64 14.68 -2.25
C ARG A 294 11.27 13.26 -2.69
N SER A 295 10.35 12.62 -1.96
CA SER A 295 9.87 11.28 -2.29
C SER A 295 9.18 11.27 -3.65
N VAL A 296 8.18 12.14 -3.84
CA VAL A 296 7.37 12.14 -5.07
C VAL A 296 8.18 12.57 -6.30
N ALA A 297 9.12 13.51 -6.16
CA ALA A 297 10.01 13.90 -7.25
C ALA A 297 10.88 12.74 -7.73
N ALA A 298 11.46 11.96 -6.80
CA ALA A 298 12.23 10.77 -7.14
C ALA A 298 11.37 9.68 -7.79
N GLN A 299 10.14 9.49 -7.30
CA GLN A 299 9.19 8.53 -7.87
C GLN A 299 8.79 8.92 -9.30
N VAL A 300 8.47 10.19 -9.55
CA VAL A 300 8.18 10.72 -10.89
C VAL A 300 9.40 10.54 -11.82
N SER A 301 10.60 10.87 -11.34
CA SER A 301 11.84 10.68 -12.11
C SER A 301 12.04 9.20 -12.47
N PHE A 302 11.84 8.28 -11.52
CA PHE A 302 11.92 6.84 -11.76
C PHE A 302 10.91 6.39 -12.81
N LEU A 303 9.63 6.80 -12.69
CA LEU A 303 8.58 6.48 -13.67
C LEU A 303 8.94 7.00 -15.06
N THR A 304 9.39 8.25 -15.16
CA THR A 304 9.75 8.85 -16.45
C THR A 304 10.89 8.10 -17.13
N ARG A 305 11.91 7.69 -16.39
CA ARG A 305 13.04 6.92 -16.98
C ARG A 305 12.63 5.51 -17.40
N THR A 306 11.79 4.86 -16.59
CA THR A 306 11.41 3.45 -16.79
C THR A 306 10.33 3.27 -17.84
N LEU A 307 9.45 4.28 -18.02
CA LEU A 307 8.26 4.19 -18.88
C LEU A 307 8.38 4.96 -20.19
N ARG A 308 9.50 5.67 -20.44
CA ARG A 308 9.72 6.23 -21.76
C ARG A 308 9.70 5.09 -22.77
N ALA A 309 8.91 5.26 -23.84
CA ALA A 309 9.00 4.37 -24.97
C ALA A 309 10.44 4.43 -25.52
N ASP A 310 11.05 3.29 -25.71
CA ASP A 310 12.38 3.22 -26.31
C ASP A 310 12.28 3.80 -27.74
N PRO A 311 12.98 4.89 -28.09
CA PRO A 311 12.92 5.41 -29.45
C PRO A 311 13.64 4.52 -30.47
N ALA A 312 14.16 3.35 -30.03
CA ALA A 312 14.99 2.44 -30.82
C ALA A 312 14.31 1.10 -31.17
N ALA A 313 12.98 0.98 -31.04
CA ALA A 313 12.21 -0.18 -31.48
C ALA A 313 11.45 0.12 -32.79
N GLY A 314 12.07 0.86 -33.71
CA GLY A 314 11.58 1.11 -35.06
C GLY A 314 12.51 0.50 -36.09
#